data_532508f204dee17cfea85fdfc0c17ced
#
_entry.id   532508f204dee17cfea85fdfc0c17ced
#
_cell.length_a   1.000
_cell.length_b   1.000
_cell.length_c   1.000
_cell.angle_alpha   90.00
_cell.angle_beta   90.00
_cell.angle_gamma   90.00
#
_symmetry.space_group_name_H-M   'P 1'
#
loop_
_entity.id
_entity.type
_entity.pdbx_description
1 polymer ?
#
loop_
_entity_poly.entity_id
_entity_poly.type
_entity_poly.pdbx_seq_one_letter_code
_entity_poly.pdbx_strand_id
1 'polypeptide(L)'
;MAIEASPTVSNFINSVKTGSCDFSLVDEDLFDLSVLSLEMIKTIAILLQQNQLKELVFIDTFFDNLDEDAIIPPSPQEREEQLAKNILEIDDSLLTLCIMGQWHTQPNVIENGETRHESALYRLRKVKPNIPFIHNVYRQGQLFNDGKIIELPKNPSIPPYYEIAQKTNIDFDLHVPEATKISLCKK
;
A
#
# COMPACT_ATOMS: atom_id res chain seq x y z
N MET A 1 -5.89 7.85 7.32
CA MET A 1 -4.99 7.19 6.36
C MET A 1 -5.65 5.89 5.92
N ALA A 2 -5.59 5.57 4.65
CA ALA A 2 -6.07 4.30 4.09
C ALA A 2 -4.87 3.46 3.64
N ILE A 3 -4.87 2.16 3.92
CA ILE A 3 -3.79 1.25 3.54
C ILE A 3 -4.35 -0.01 2.86
N GLU A 4 -3.62 -0.48 1.87
CA GLU A 4 -3.87 -1.77 1.22
C GLU A 4 -3.39 -2.90 2.17
N ALA A 5 -4.26 -3.27 3.09
CA ALA A 5 -4.08 -4.38 4.00
C ALA A 5 -5.43 -4.87 4.49
N SER A 6 -5.47 -6.13 4.90
CA SER A 6 -6.64 -6.73 5.55
C SER A 6 -6.85 -6.19 6.96
N PRO A 7 -8.09 -6.06 7.44
CA PRO A 7 -8.41 -5.74 8.83
C PRO A 7 -7.77 -6.67 9.88
N THR A 8 -7.34 -7.86 9.50
CA THR A 8 -6.65 -8.81 10.38
C THR A 8 -5.36 -8.23 10.99
N VAL A 9 -4.74 -7.25 10.32
CA VAL A 9 -3.55 -6.51 10.82
C VAL A 9 -3.87 -5.62 12.02
N SER A 10 -5.14 -5.27 12.25
CA SER A 10 -5.55 -4.28 13.25
C SER A 10 -5.15 -4.66 14.68
N ASN A 11 -5.25 -5.95 15.03
CA ASN A 11 -4.88 -6.44 16.36
C ASN A 11 -3.38 -6.26 16.61
N PHE A 12 -2.54 -6.53 15.61
CA PHE A 12 -1.11 -6.32 15.73
C PHE A 12 -0.76 -4.83 15.83
N ILE A 13 -1.35 -3.97 15.00
CA ILE A 13 -1.17 -2.52 15.10
C ILE A 13 -1.56 -2.00 16.48
N ASN A 14 -2.65 -2.49 17.05
CA ASN A 14 -3.07 -2.13 18.41
C ASN A 14 -2.07 -2.62 19.47
N SER A 15 -1.49 -3.81 19.32
CA SER A 15 -0.46 -4.30 20.23
C SER A 15 0.80 -3.41 20.19
N VAL A 16 1.23 -3.01 19.01
CA VAL A 16 2.36 -2.07 18.85
C VAL A 16 2.03 -0.71 19.47
N LYS A 17 0.82 -0.20 19.26
CA LYS A 17 0.34 1.06 19.85
C LYS A 17 0.36 1.06 21.36
N THR A 18 0.07 -0.09 21.98
CA THR A 18 0.12 -0.27 23.45
C THR A 18 1.49 -0.64 23.98
N GLY A 19 2.49 -0.81 23.10
CA GLY A 19 3.88 -1.13 23.48
C GLY A 19 4.16 -2.62 23.72
N SER A 20 3.18 -3.49 23.50
CA SER A 20 3.37 -4.94 23.70
C SER A 20 4.06 -5.62 22.52
N CYS A 21 3.88 -5.12 21.29
CA CYS A 21 4.45 -5.67 20.06
C CYS A 21 4.31 -7.20 19.97
N ASP A 22 3.08 -7.68 20.13
CA ASP A 22 2.80 -9.12 20.19
C ASP A 22 2.79 -9.73 18.78
N PHE A 23 3.89 -10.39 18.43
CA PHE A 23 4.05 -11.06 17.15
C PHE A 23 3.18 -12.31 16.98
N SER A 24 2.60 -12.86 18.06
CA SER A 24 1.67 -13.99 17.95
C SER A 24 0.34 -13.60 17.29
N LEU A 25 0.07 -12.29 17.20
CA LEU A 25 -1.10 -11.73 16.52
C LEU A 25 -0.89 -11.58 15.01
N VAL A 26 0.29 -11.90 14.52
CA VAL A 26 0.63 -11.83 13.10
C VAL A 26 0.59 -13.22 12.51
N ASP A 27 -0.32 -13.43 11.59
CA ASP A 27 -0.29 -14.62 10.74
C ASP A 27 0.91 -14.53 9.79
N GLU A 28 1.63 -15.62 9.60
CA GLU A 28 2.81 -15.67 8.70
C GLU A 28 2.42 -15.27 7.28
N ASP A 29 1.27 -15.70 6.82
CA ASP A 29 0.74 -15.41 5.48
C ASP A 29 0.41 -13.92 5.30
N LEU A 30 0.19 -13.20 6.40
CA LEU A 30 -0.18 -11.79 6.38
C LEU A 30 0.93 -10.89 5.85
N PHE A 31 2.20 -11.19 6.15
CA PHE A 31 3.33 -10.43 5.64
C PHE A 31 3.67 -10.77 4.19
N ASP A 32 3.38 -11.98 3.75
CA ASP A 32 3.64 -12.42 2.39
C ASP A 32 2.68 -11.79 1.37
N LEU A 33 1.49 -11.40 1.82
CA LEU A 33 0.43 -10.82 0.99
C LEU A 33 0.28 -9.31 1.11
N SER A 34 0.94 -8.67 2.10
CA SER A 34 0.74 -7.25 2.36
C SER A 34 1.91 -6.39 1.87
N VAL A 35 1.59 -5.14 1.49
CA VAL A 35 2.59 -4.09 1.22
C VAL A 35 3.20 -3.51 2.51
N LEU A 36 2.88 -4.07 3.66
CA LEU A 36 3.27 -3.55 4.97
C LEU A 36 4.55 -4.21 5.46
N SER A 37 5.57 -3.40 5.73
CA SER A 37 6.72 -3.82 6.52
C SER A 37 6.46 -3.60 8.02
N LEU A 38 7.22 -4.31 8.86
CA LEU A 38 7.16 -4.11 10.32
C LEU A 38 7.45 -2.65 10.70
N GLU A 39 8.40 -2.01 10.03
CA GLU A 39 8.76 -0.60 10.25
C GLU A 39 7.60 0.33 9.92
N MET A 40 6.86 0.04 8.84
CA MET A 40 5.68 0.80 8.46
C MET A 40 4.57 0.65 9.50
N ILE A 41 4.31 -0.56 9.99
CA ILE A 41 3.32 -0.82 11.04
C ILE A 41 3.69 -0.08 12.32
N LYS A 42 4.96 -0.12 12.75
CA LYS A 42 5.45 0.64 13.91
C LYS A 42 5.26 2.15 13.72
N THR A 43 5.57 2.66 12.53
CA THR A 43 5.38 4.08 12.21
C THR A 43 3.91 4.47 12.32
N ILE A 44 3.00 3.69 11.74
CA ILE A 44 1.55 3.91 11.82
C ILE A 44 1.09 3.90 13.29
N ALA A 45 1.53 2.93 14.08
CA ALA A 45 1.17 2.83 15.49
C ALA A 45 1.65 4.05 16.30
N ILE A 46 2.87 4.55 16.05
CA ILE A 46 3.41 5.77 16.67
C ILE A 46 2.57 6.98 16.28
N LEU A 47 2.23 7.14 15.00
CA LEU A 47 1.42 8.27 14.52
C LEU A 47 0.01 8.27 15.16
N LEU A 48 -0.60 7.09 15.32
CA LEU A 48 -1.87 6.93 16.03
C LEU A 48 -1.73 7.29 17.53
N GLN A 49 -0.68 6.81 18.19
CA GLN A 49 -0.41 7.09 19.60
C GLN A 49 -0.19 8.59 19.87
N GLN A 50 0.49 9.26 18.95
CA GLN A 50 0.77 10.70 19.04
C GLN A 50 -0.38 11.60 18.56
N ASN A 51 -1.53 11.04 18.18
CA ASN A 51 -2.67 11.75 17.59
C ASN A 51 -2.32 12.53 16.29
N GLN A 52 -1.25 12.16 15.60
CA GLN A 52 -0.88 12.69 14.29
C GLN A 52 -1.66 12.03 13.15
N LEU A 53 -2.19 10.86 13.41
CA LEU A 53 -3.10 10.14 12.55
C LEU A 53 -4.44 9.96 13.30
N LYS A 54 -5.52 10.47 12.72
CA LYS A 54 -6.86 10.41 13.34
C LYS A 54 -7.45 9.02 13.25
N GLU A 55 -7.35 8.43 12.06
CA GLU A 55 -7.99 7.15 11.74
C GLU A 55 -7.15 6.35 10.76
N LEU A 56 -7.21 5.04 10.88
CA LEU A 56 -6.64 4.08 9.95
C LEU A 56 -7.77 3.25 9.36
N VAL A 57 -7.84 3.20 8.02
CA VAL A 57 -8.83 2.43 7.27
C VAL A 57 -8.11 1.35 6.47
N PHE A 58 -8.55 0.12 6.59
CA PHE A 58 -8.07 -1.00 5.78
C PHE A 58 -8.94 -1.09 4.53
N ILE A 59 -8.32 -1.03 3.37
CA ILE A 59 -9.06 -0.97 2.10
C ILE A 59 -9.04 -2.27 1.31
N ASP A 60 -8.17 -3.19 1.64
CA ASP A 60 -8.13 -4.52 1.02
C ASP A 60 -8.93 -5.53 1.85
N THR A 61 -10.22 -5.54 1.63
CA THR A 61 -11.16 -6.48 2.26
C THR A 61 -11.52 -7.64 1.33
N PHE A 62 -10.86 -7.72 0.19
CA PHE A 62 -11.22 -8.65 -0.85
C PHE A 62 -11.07 -10.10 -0.41
N PHE A 63 -9.93 -10.42 0.20
CA PHE A 63 -9.63 -11.77 0.68
C PHE A 63 -10.40 -12.16 1.95
N ASP A 64 -10.87 -11.19 2.74
CA ASP A 64 -11.63 -11.46 3.96
C ASP A 64 -13.02 -12.02 3.69
N ASN A 65 -13.54 -11.83 2.49
CA ASN A 65 -14.88 -12.26 2.08
C ASN A 65 -14.87 -13.46 1.13
N LEU A 66 -13.71 -14.07 0.92
CA LEU A 66 -13.63 -15.28 0.11
C LEU A 66 -14.17 -16.45 0.92
N ASP A 67 -15.12 -17.16 0.32
CA ASP A 67 -15.54 -18.44 0.82
C ASP A 67 -14.35 -19.39 0.72
N GLU A 68 -13.94 -20.03 1.82
CA GLU A 68 -12.81 -20.97 1.84
C GLU A 68 -13.01 -22.11 0.84
N ASP A 69 -14.27 -22.37 0.45
CA ASP A 69 -14.66 -23.35 -0.55
C ASP A 69 -14.73 -22.79 -1.99
N ALA A 70 -14.37 -21.53 -2.21
CA ALA A 70 -14.44 -20.92 -3.54
C ALA A 70 -13.47 -21.61 -4.51
N ILE A 71 -14.01 -22.31 -5.48
CA ILE A 71 -13.26 -23.07 -6.49
C ILE A 71 -12.57 -22.16 -7.51
N ILE A 72 -13.01 -20.90 -7.63
CA ILE A 72 -12.49 -19.94 -8.60
C ILE A 72 -11.86 -18.78 -7.84
N PRO A 73 -10.56 -18.56 -7.96
CA PRO A 73 -9.95 -17.36 -7.39
C PRO A 73 -10.56 -16.14 -8.08
N PRO A 74 -10.87 -15.08 -7.30
CA PRO A 74 -11.42 -13.86 -7.84
C PRO A 74 -10.48 -13.24 -8.88
N SER A 75 -11.06 -12.59 -9.87
CA SER A 75 -10.25 -11.96 -10.90
C SER A 75 -9.48 -10.77 -10.32
N PRO A 76 -8.26 -10.48 -10.80
CA PRO A 76 -7.53 -9.29 -10.41
C PRO A 76 -8.35 -7.99 -10.57
N GLN A 77 -9.27 -7.96 -11.54
CA GLN A 77 -10.12 -6.81 -11.79
C GLN A 77 -11.18 -6.58 -10.70
N GLU A 78 -11.72 -7.64 -10.11
CA GLU A 78 -12.67 -7.54 -9.00
C GLU A 78 -12.00 -6.95 -7.74
N ARG A 79 -10.74 -7.31 -7.48
CA ARG A 79 -9.95 -6.71 -6.40
C ARG A 79 -9.73 -5.22 -6.63
N GLU A 80 -9.34 -4.80 -7.84
CA GLU A 80 -9.16 -3.39 -8.20
C GLU A 80 -10.46 -2.58 -8.01
N GLU A 81 -11.59 -3.17 -8.39
CA GLU A 81 -12.90 -2.55 -8.22
C GLU A 81 -13.25 -2.40 -6.73
N GLN A 82 -13.00 -3.42 -5.93
CA GLN A 82 -13.27 -3.39 -4.49
C GLN A 82 -12.38 -2.35 -3.78
N LEU A 83 -11.09 -2.29 -4.10
CA LEU A 83 -10.18 -1.28 -3.58
C LEU A 83 -10.66 0.14 -3.90
N ALA A 84 -11.00 0.39 -5.17
CA ALA A 84 -11.52 1.70 -5.58
C ALA A 84 -12.83 2.07 -4.86
N LYS A 85 -13.75 1.11 -4.71
CA LYS A 85 -15.01 1.28 -3.98
C LYS A 85 -14.75 1.64 -2.53
N ASN A 86 -13.92 0.87 -1.82
CA ASN A 86 -13.61 1.10 -0.41
C ASN A 86 -12.99 2.48 -0.18
N ILE A 87 -12.14 2.96 -1.11
CA ILE A 87 -11.57 4.31 -1.02
C ILE A 87 -12.64 5.39 -1.24
N LEU A 88 -13.57 5.18 -2.17
CA LEU A 88 -14.65 6.14 -2.44
C LEU A 88 -15.65 6.25 -1.28
N GLU A 89 -15.76 5.25 -0.43
CA GLU A 89 -16.62 5.23 0.76
C GLU A 89 -15.98 5.96 1.96
N ILE A 90 -14.69 6.33 1.89
CA ILE A 90 -14.05 7.12 2.95
C ILE A 90 -14.59 8.53 2.97
N ASP A 91 -14.87 9.05 4.17
CA ASP A 91 -15.36 10.42 4.38
C ASP A 91 -14.42 11.47 3.76
N ASP A 92 -14.93 12.21 2.79
CA ASP A 92 -14.22 13.28 2.07
C ASP A 92 -13.94 14.53 2.92
N SER A 93 -14.53 14.63 4.12
CA SER A 93 -14.31 15.77 5.02
C SER A 93 -12.88 15.81 5.59
N LEU A 94 -12.13 14.70 5.46
CA LEU A 94 -10.77 14.57 5.98
C LEU A 94 -9.76 14.37 4.85
N LEU A 95 -8.59 14.98 5.01
CA LEU A 95 -7.46 14.67 4.16
C LEU A 95 -7.07 13.20 4.36
N THR A 96 -7.20 12.39 3.33
CA THR A 96 -6.87 10.97 3.36
C THR A 96 -5.62 10.70 2.55
N LEU A 97 -4.58 10.17 3.21
CA LEU A 97 -3.42 9.57 2.54
C LEU A 97 -3.74 8.09 2.31
N CYS A 98 -3.73 7.67 1.04
CA CYS A 98 -3.92 6.28 0.66
C CYS A 98 -2.58 5.66 0.25
N ILE A 99 -2.21 4.53 0.87
CA ILE A 99 -0.97 3.80 0.57
C ILE A 99 -1.35 2.45 -0.07
N MET A 100 -0.88 2.25 -1.29
CA MET A 100 -1.15 1.05 -2.08
C MET A 100 0.09 0.61 -2.85
N GLY A 101 0.13 -0.65 -3.22
CA GLY A 101 1.15 -1.19 -4.11
C GLY A 101 1.12 -0.56 -5.51
N GLN A 102 2.26 -0.58 -6.19
CA GLN A 102 2.42 0.05 -7.50
C GLN A 102 1.43 -0.49 -8.56
N TRP A 103 1.06 -1.76 -8.47
CA TRP A 103 0.12 -2.38 -9.40
C TRP A 103 -1.27 -1.72 -9.36
N HIS A 104 -1.72 -1.35 -8.15
CA HIS A 104 -3.03 -0.71 -7.91
C HIS A 104 -3.04 0.79 -8.21
N THR A 105 -1.87 1.36 -8.51
CA THR A 105 -1.71 2.81 -8.68
C THR A 105 -1.28 3.22 -10.09
N GLN A 106 -1.51 2.35 -11.08
CA GLN A 106 -1.25 2.69 -12.48
C GLN A 106 -2.25 3.73 -12.98
N PRO A 107 -1.81 4.91 -13.46
CA PRO A 107 -2.73 5.98 -13.87
C PRO A 107 -3.44 5.70 -15.18
N ASN A 108 -2.96 4.74 -15.95
CA ASN A 108 -3.47 4.36 -17.26
C ASN A 108 -3.86 2.89 -17.29
N VAL A 109 -4.71 2.54 -18.22
CA VAL A 109 -5.02 1.13 -18.53
C VAL A 109 -3.77 0.45 -19.07
N ILE A 110 -3.47 -0.73 -18.55
CA ILE A 110 -2.43 -1.60 -19.09
C ILE A 110 -3.11 -2.65 -19.95
N GLU A 111 -2.77 -2.68 -21.23
CA GLU A 111 -3.23 -3.70 -22.17
C GLU A 111 -2.05 -4.61 -22.52
N ASN A 112 -2.23 -5.89 -22.29
CA ASN A 112 -1.24 -6.91 -22.62
C ASN A 112 -1.95 -8.10 -23.30
N GLY A 113 -1.97 -8.07 -24.63
CA GLY A 113 -2.69 -9.06 -25.42
C GLY A 113 -4.20 -9.00 -25.15
N GLU A 114 -4.76 -10.11 -24.68
CA GLU A 114 -6.20 -10.23 -24.36
C GLU A 114 -6.55 -9.68 -22.96
N THR A 115 -5.54 -9.36 -22.16
CA THR A 115 -5.78 -8.86 -20.80
C THR A 115 -5.80 -7.33 -20.74
N ARG A 116 -6.81 -6.79 -20.07
CA ARG A 116 -6.95 -5.37 -19.79
C ARG A 116 -6.97 -5.18 -18.28
N HIS A 117 -6.00 -4.43 -17.77
CA HIS A 117 -5.92 -4.08 -16.36
C HIS A 117 -6.28 -2.61 -16.12
N GLU A 118 -7.34 -2.40 -15.33
CA GLU A 118 -7.78 -1.09 -14.84
C GLU A 118 -7.51 -1.03 -13.35
N SER A 119 -6.45 -0.36 -12.94
CA SER A 119 -6.07 -0.24 -11.53
C SER A 119 -7.10 0.50 -10.68
N ALA A 120 -7.01 0.39 -9.37
CA ALA A 120 -7.83 1.14 -8.44
C ALA A 120 -7.68 2.66 -8.66
N LEU A 121 -6.46 3.19 -8.82
CA LEU A 121 -6.24 4.62 -9.13
C LEU A 121 -6.92 5.06 -10.43
N TYR A 122 -6.81 4.26 -11.48
CA TYR A 122 -7.48 4.56 -12.76
C TYR A 122 -9.00 4.65 -12.58
N ARG A 123 -9.59 3.70 -11.84
CA ARG A 123 -11.03 3.69 -11.53
C ARG A 123 -11.46 4.87 -10.67
N LEU A 124 -10.67 5.21 -9.65
CA LEU A 124 -10.89 6.39 -8.80
C LEU A 124 -10.91 7.67 -9.63
N ARG A 125 -9.99 7.84 -10.58
CA ARG A 125 -9.92 9.02 -11.44
C ARG A 125 -11.05 9.15 -12.45
N LYS A 126 -11.75 8.06 -12.76
CA LYS A 126 -13.01 8.14 -13.52
C LYS A 126 -14.09 8.88 -12.74
N VAL A 127 -14.08 8.79 -11.41
CA VAL A 127 -15.07 9.43 -10.51
C VAL A 127 -14.57 10.77 -9.99
N LYS A 128 -13.30 10.82 -9.57
CA LYS A 128 -12.63 12.00 -9.00
C LYS A 128 -11.34 12.29 -9.81
N PRO A 129 -11.42 13.00 -10.95
CA PRO A 129 -10.30 13.13 -11.90
C PRO A 129 -9.03 13.77 -11.34
N ASN A 130 -9.16 14.58 -10.29
CA ASN A 130 -8.06 15.37 -9.72
C ASN A 130 -7.40 14.72 -8.50
N ILE A 131 -7.60 13.40 -8.27
CA ILE A 131 -6.89 12.70 -7.19
C ILE A 131 -5.38 12.75 -7.49
N PRO A 132 -4.57 13.39 -6.62
CA PRO A 132 -3.13 13.41 -6.77
C PRO A 132 -2.53 12.02 -6.50
N PHE A 133 -1.42 11.74 -7.16
CA PHE A 133 -0.66 10.52 -6.97
C PHE A 133 0.81 10.83 -6.76
N ILE A 134 1.42 10.17 -5.78
CA ILE A 134 2.84 10.26 -5.49
C ILE A 134 3.44 8.86 -5.67
N HIS A 135 4.35 8.74 -6.61
CA HIS A 135 5.08 7.51 -6.88
C HIS A 135 6.45 7.56 -6.21
N ASN A 136 6.76 6.55 -5.39
CA ASN A 136 8.08 6.42 -4.78
C ASN A 136 9.08 5.88 -5.80
N VAL A 137 10.13 6.65 -6.07
CA VAL A 137 11.22 6.29 -6.98
C VAL A 137 12.51 6.18 -6.17
N TYR A 138 13.03 4.97 -6.07
CA TYR A 138 14.18 4.67 -5.21
C TYR A 138 15.49 4.76 -5.98
N ARG A 139 16.50 5.38 -5.37
CA ARG A 139 17.85 5.42 -5.91
C ARG A 139 18.58 4.10 -5.76
N GLN A 140 18.43 3.45 -4.63
CA GLN A 140 19.03 2.15 -4.28
C GLN A 140 18.35 1.55 -3.06
N GLY A 141 18.76 0.37 -2.63
CA GLY A 141 18.30 -0.25 -1.40
C GLY A 141 17.59 -1.58 -1.62
N GLN A 142 16.65 -1.90 -0.76
CA GLN A 142 15.91 -3.15 -0.78
C GLN A 142 14.40 -2.89 -0.76
N LEU A 143 13.67 -3.65 -1.54
CA LEU A 143 12.20 -3.71 -1.47
C LEU A 143 11.77 -5.12 -1.10
N PHE A 144 10.68 -5.22 -0.37
CA PHE A 144 9.94 -6.46 -0.20
C PHE A 144 8.82 -6.52 -1.22
N ASN A 145 8.76 -7.59 -1.98
CA ASN A 145 7.69 -7.81 -2.94
C ASN A 145 7.48 -9.31 -3.15
N ASP A 146 6.24 -9.75 -3.07
CA ASP A 146 5.84 -11.12 -3.32
C ASP A 146 6.69 -12.14 -2.52
N GLY A 147 6.72 -11.98 -1.20
CA GLY A 147 7.47 -12.88 -0.29
C GLY A 147 9.00 -12.79 -0.39
N LYS A 148 9.55 -11.87 -1.19
CA LYS A 148 10.99 -11.80 -1.47
C LYS A 148 11.57 -10.42 -1.23
N ILE A 149 12.82 -10.39 -0.77
CA ILE A 149 13.63 -9.17 -0.75
C ILE A 149 14.27 -9.00 -2.13
N ILE A 150 14.00 -7.87 -2.76
CA ILE A 150 14.55 -7.48 -4.06
C ILE A 150 15.58 -6.39 -3.83
N GLU A 151 16.82 -6.64 -4.25
CA GLU A 151 17.87 -5.62 -4.28
C GLU A 151 17.62 -4.65 -5.44
N LEU A 152 17.57 -3.38 -5.13
CA LEU A 152 17.46 -2.32 -6.12
C LEU A 152 18.86 -1.88 -6.58
N PRO A 153 19.16 -2.00 -7.86
CA PRO A 153 20.42 -1.49 -8.39
C PRO A 153 20.48 0.02 -8.23
N LYS A 154 21.71 0.54 -8.00
CA LYS A 154 21.92 1.99 -7.89
C LYS A 154 21.50 2.70 -9.18
N ASN A 155 20.56 3.61 -9.06
CA ASN A 155 20.13 4.50 -10.14
C ASN A 155 20.74 5.91 -9.94
N PRO A 156 21.79 6.27 -10.70
CA PRO A 156 22.45 7.57 -10.54
C PRO A 156 21.58 8.77 -10.98
N SER A 157 20.50 8.52 -11.73
CA SER A 157 19.56 9.58 -12.15
C SER A 157 18.68 10.08 -11.01
N ILE A 158 18.57 9.32 -9.91
CA ILE A 158 17.83 9.73 -8.72
C ILE A 158 18.79 10.45 -7.77
N PRO A 159 18.41 11.62 -7.21
CA PRO A 159 19.27 12.39 -6.31
C PRO A 159 19.58 11.62 -5.01
N PRO A 160 20.71 11.92 -4.34
CA PRO A 160 21.06 11.31 -3.06
C PRO A 160 20.34 11.94 -1.84
N TYR A 161 19.29 12.67 -2.06
CA TYR A 161 18.45 13.34 -1.07
C TYR A 161 16.97 13.16 -1.46
N TYR A 162 16.07 13.39 -0.49
CA TYR A 162 14.64 13.38 -0.76
C TYR A 162 14.23 14.58 -1.61
N GLU A 163 13.50 14.32 -2.66
CA GLU A 163 12.97 15.35 -3.57
C GLU A 163 11.59 14.95 -4.07
N ILE A 164 10.69 15.94 -4.19
CA ILE A 164 9.42 15.75 -4.87
C ILE A 164 9.53 16.41 -6.24
N ALA A 165 9.48 15.60 -7.29
CA ALA A 165 9.48 16.04 -8.67
C ALA A 165 8.07 15.99 -9.26
N GLN A 166 7.60 17.10 -9.81
CA GLN A 166 6.30 17.16 -10.47
C GLN A 166 6.38 16.52 -11.86
N LYS A 167 5.51 15.58 -12.17
CA LYS A 167 5.37 14.95 -13.49
C LYS A 167 4.24 15.54 -14.32
N THR A 168 3.09 15.71 -13.67
CA THR A 168 1.91 16.33 -14.25
C THR A 168 1.31 17.32 -13.25
N ASN A 169 0.15 17.89 -13.54
CA ASN A 169 -0.53 18.77 -12.59
C ASN A 169 -0.96 18.05 -11.28
N ILE A 170 -1.09 16.73 -11.33
CA ILE A 170 -1.58 15.90 -10.22
C ILE A 170 -0.70 14.71 -9.89
N ASP A 171 0.34 14.44 -10.68
CA ASP A 171 1.26 13.32 -10.45
C ASP A 171 2.65 13.82 -10.07
N PHE A 172 3.23 13.15 -9.09
CA PHE A 172 4.53 13.49 -8.52
C PHE A 172 5.38 12.24 -8.35
N ASP A 173 6.69 12.38 -8.47
CA ASP A 173 7.65 11.38 -8.01
C ASP A 173 8.27 11.85 -6.70
N LEU A 174 8.24 11.01 -5.68
CA LEU A 174 9.07 11.17 -4.49
C LEU A 174 10.36 10.39 -4.70
N HIS A 175 11.45 11.12 -4.95
CA HIS A 175 12.78 10.53 -5.03
C HIS A 175 13.27 10.14 -3.64
N VAL A 176 13.52 8.86 -3.44
CA VAL A 176 13.99 8.31 -2.17
C VAL A 176 15.45 7.87 -2.33
N PRO A 177 16.39 8.46 -1.58
CA PRO A 177 17.81 8.20 -1.74
C PRO A 177 18.18 6.74 -1.47
N GLU A 178 17.49 6.12 -0.52
CA GLU A 178 17.72 4.72 -0.17
C GLU A 178 16.43 4.09 0.35
N ALA A 179 16.03 2.96 -0.24
CA ALA A 179 14.98 2.13 0.32
C ALA A 179 15.50 1.46 1.59
N THR A 180 14.75 1.58 2.66
CA THR A 180 15.15 1.06 3.98
C THR A 180 15.30 -0.47 3.91
N LYS A 181 16.36 -0.98 4.55
CA LYS A 181 16.53 -2.43 4.73
C LYS A 181 15.33 -2.98 5.49
N ILE A 182 14.68 -3.97 4.91
CA ILE A 182 13.50 -4.60 5.50
C ILE A 182 13.95 -5.63 6.52
N SER A 183 13.50 -5.47 7.75
CA SER A 183 13.60 -6.51 8.78
C SER A 183 12.36 -7.38 8.70
N LEU A 184 12.49 -8.56 8.10
CA LEU A 184 11.46 -9.57 8.21
C LEU A 184 11.38 -10.01 9.69
N CYS A 185 10.17 -10.11 10.22
CA CYS A 185 9.96 -10.74 11.52
C CYS A 185 10.44 -12.19 11.41
N LYS A 186 11.65 -12.46 11.91
CA LYS A 186 12.05 -13.85 12.13
C LYS A 186 11.43 -14.28 13.45
N LYS A 187 10.65 -15.34 13.40
CA LYS A 187 10.30 -16.13 14.61
C LYS A 187 11.55 -16.68 15.24
#